data_bc405652324acfe8b48d7353e9b0294a
#
_entry.id   bc405652324acfe8b48d7353e9b0294a
#
_cell.length_a   1.000
_cell.length_b   1.000
_cell.length_c   1.000
_cell.angle_alpha   90.00
_cell.angle_beta   90.00
_cell.angle_gamma   90.00
#
_symmetry.space_group_name_H-M   'P 1'
#
loop_
_entity.id
_entity.type
_entity.pdbx_description
1 polymer ?
#
loop_
_entity_poly.entity_id
_entity_poly.type
_entity_poly.pdbx_seq_one_letter_code
_entity_poly.pdbx_strand_id
1 'polypeptide(L)' 'MGDYIVDFLFRRSRLIVEIDGGYHFTDEQQLYDTIRQEWLENQGFKVIRFTNQEVLFNPDYVITKIKQNL' A
#
# COMPACT_ATOMS: atom_id res chain seq x y z
N MET A 1 0.91 -10.60 7.81
CA MET A 1 2.19 -9.97 8.14
C MET A 1 2.12 -9.41 9.54
N GLY A 2 2.61 -10.18 10.50
CA GLY A 2 2.32 -9.88 11.87
C GLY A 2 0.82 -9.83 12.05
N ASP A 3 0.33 -8.78 12.69
CA ASP A 3 -1.11 -8.58 12.89
C ASP A 3 -1.75 -7.70 11.82
N TYR A 4 -1.00 -7.35 10.77
CA TYR A 4 -1.50 -6.44 9.73
C TYR A 4 -1.96 -7.19 8.50
N ILE A 5 -3.06 -6.70 7.92
CA ILE A 5 -3.61 -7.22 6.68
C ILE A 5 -3.20 -6.26 5.56
N VAL A 6 -2.67 -6.81 4.47
CA VAL A 6 -2.28 -6.02 3.30
C VAL A 6 -3.10 -6.49 2.09
N ASP A 7 -3.33 -5.57 1.14
CA ASP A 7 -4.16 -5.90 -0.03
C ASP A 7 -3.44 -6.85 -0.97
N PHE A 8 -2.21 -6.52 -1.34
CA PHE A 8 -1.40 -7.36 -2.22
C PHE A 8 0.02 -7.44 -1.71
N LEU A 9 0.58 -8.63 -1.74
CA LEU A 9 1.94 -8.88 -1.31
C LEU A 9 2.71 -9.61 -2.39
N PHE A 10 3.78 -9.01 -2.85
CA PHE A 10 4.74 -9.64 -3.77
C PHE A 10 5.99 -10.02 -2.98
N ARG A 11 6.07 -11.26 -2.56
CA ARG A 11 7.10 -11.71 -1.61
C ARG A 11 8.52 -11.60 -2.17
N ARG A 12 8.70 -11.96 -3.43
CA ARG A 12 10.04 -11.92 -4.05
C ARG A 12 10.60 -10.51 -4.13
N SER A 13 9.75 -9.56 -4.44
CA SER A 13 10.13 -8.15 -4.59
C SER A 13 10.03 -7.39 -3.29
N ARG A 14 9.50 -8.00 -2.25
CA ARG A 14 9.20 -7.36 -0.98
C ARG A 14 8.38 -6.10 -1.16
N LEU A 15 7.39 -6.20 -2.02
CA LEU A 15 6.51 -5.08 -2.37
C LEU A 15 5.12 -5.33 -1.80
N ILE A 16 4.58 -4.31 -1.15
CA ILE A 16 3.20 -4.28 -0.69
C ILE A 16 2.48 -3.19 -1.46
N VAL A 17 1.33 -3.56 -2.03
CA VAL A 17 0.46 -2.61 -2.74
C VAL A 17 -0.83 -2.49 -1.96
N GLU A 18 -1.22 -1.26 -1.66
CA GLU A 18 -2.46 -0.97 -0.96
C GLU A 18 -3.33 -0.03 -1.76
N ILE A 19 -4.63 -0.27 -1.71
CA ILE A 19 -5.62 0.54 -2.41
C ILE A 19 -6.48 1.23 -1.36
N ASP A 20 -6.41 2.56 -1.33
CA ASP A 20 -7.14 3.35 -0.36
C ASP A 20 -8.55 3.62 -0.85
N GLY A 21 -9.52 3.30 -0.03
CA GLY A 21 -10.94 3.39 -0.39
C GLY A 21 -11.59 4.75 -0.24
N GLY A 22 -10.82 5.80 -0.01
CA GLY A 22 -11.36 7.14 0.13
C GLY A 22 -12.08 7.39 1.45
N TYR A 23 -11.68 6.69 2.50
CA TYR A 23 -12.28 6.82 3.81
C TYR A 23 -11.89 8.10 4.53
N HIS A 24 -12.68 8.44 5.52
CA HIS A 24 -12.39 9.56 6.41
C HIS A 24 -11.09 9.29 7.17
N PHE A 25 -10.17 10.22 7.02
CA PHE A 25 -8.92 10.15 7.74
C PHE A 25 -9.08 10.92 9.05
N THR A 26 -9.36 10.20 10.12
CA THR A 26 -9.26 10.76 11.47
C THR A 26 -7.78 10.80 11.85
N ASP A 27 -7.44 11.64 12.84
CA ASP A 27 -6.06 11.71 13.33
C ASP A 27 -5.59 10.35 13.84
N GLU A 28 -6.47 9.60 14.51
CA GLU A 28 -6.17 8.28 15.03
C GLU A 28 -5.90 7.29 13.89
N GLN A 29 -6.67 7.36 12.82
CA GLN A 29 -6.51 6.49 11.68
C GLN A 29 -5.18 6.78 10.96
N GLN A 30 -4.84 8.06 10.80
CA GLN A 30 -3.58 8.45 10.19
C GLN A 30 -2.38 7.97 11.01
N LEU A 31 -2.46 8.09 12.32
CA LEU A 31 -1.40 7.63 13.21
C LEU A 31 -1.23 6.12 13.12
N TYR A 32 -2.34 5.38 13.12
CA TYR A 32 -2.31 3.93 12.96
C TYR A 32 -1.65 3.52 11.66
N ASP A 33 -2.03 4.17 10.56
CA ASP A 33 -1.47 3.88 9.23
C ASP A 33 0.02 4.18 9.17
N THR A 34 0.46 5.27 9.79
CA THR A 34 1.87 5.64 9.85
C THR A 34 2.69 4.58 10.60
N ILE A 35 2.21 4.17 11.77
CA ILE A 35 2.88 3.13 12.58
C ILE A 35 2.95 1.82 11.82
N ARG A 36 1.85 1.43 11.18
CA ARG A 36 1.76 0.23 10.39
C ARG A 36 2.76 0.26 9.22
N GLN A 37 2.81 1.35 8.48
CA GLN A 37 3.71 1.49 7.35
C GLN A 37 5.17 1.43 7.80
N GLU A 38 5.53 2.13 8.87
CA GLU A 38 6.88 2.09 9.42
C GLU A 38 7.27 0.68 9.83
N TRP A 39 6.35 -0.05 10.45
CA TRP A 39 6.61 -1.43 10.84
C TRP A 39 6.91 -2.30 9.63
N LEU A 40 6.09 -2.18 8.57
CA LEU A 40 6.28 -2.94 7.34
C LEU A 40 7.60 -2.59 6.65
N GLU A 41 7.94 -1.31 6.59
CA GLU A 41 9.20 -0.87 6.01
C GLU A 41 10.40 -1.37 6.81
N ASN A 42 10.30 -1.41 8.13
CA ASN A 42 11.34 -1.96 9.00
C ASN A 42 11.54 -3.47 8.78
N GLN A 43 10.52 -4.18 8.30
CA GLN A 43 10.65 -5.58 7.91
C GLN A 43 11.26 -5.76 6.52
N GLY A 44 11.63 -4.68 5.85
CA GLY A 44 12.26 -4.71 4.54
C GLY A 44 11.30 -4.66 3.37
N PHE A 45 10.05 -4.29 3.61
CA PHE A 45 9.06 -4.16 2.54
C PHE A 45 8.96 -2.72 2.06
N LYS A 46 8.70 -2.58 0.77
CA LYS A 46 8.35 -1.30 0.18
C LYS A 46 6.83 -1.25 0.04
N VAL A 47 6.23 -0.17 0.49
CA VAL A 47 4.78 0.01 0.44
C VAL A 47 4.45 1.10 -0.58
N ILE A 48 3.61 0.75 -1.55
CA ILE A 48 3.06 1.73 -2.50
C ILE A 48 1.55 1.74 -2.37
N ARG A 49 0.96 2.93 -2.52
CA ARG A 49 -0.47 3.12 -2.34
C ARG A 49 -1.09 3.74 -3.58
N PHE A 50 -2.30 3.29 -3.90
CA PHE A 50 -3.11 3.85 -4.96
C PHE A 50 -4.50 4.17 -4.41
N THR A 51 -5.14 5.15 -5.01
CA THR A 51 -6.54 5.44 -4.69
C THR A 51 -7.45 4.56 -5.54
N ASN A 52 -8.71 4.40 -5.11
CA ASN A 52 -9.71 3.72 -5.94
C ASN A 52 -9.87 4.39 -7.28
N GLN A 53 -9.80 5.72 -7.32
CA GLN A 53 -9.91 6.48 -8.56
C GLN A 53 -8.77 6.16 -9.51
N GLU A 54 -7.54 6.05 -9.01
CA GLU A 54 -6.41 5.68 -9.85
C GLU A 54 -6.58 4.29 -10.45
N VAL A 55 -7.07 3.34 -9.67
CA VAL A 55 -7.30 1.98 -10.15
C VAL A 55 -8.39 1.94 -11.21
N LEU A 56 -9.47 2.71 -11.02
CA LEU A 56 -10.61 2.71 -11.93
C LEU A 56 -10.34 3.50 -13.22
N PHE A 57 -9.69 4.65 -13.13
CA PHE A 57 -9.54 5.56 -14.24
C PHE A 57 -8.16 5.56 -14.89
N ASN A 58 -7.14 5.07 -14.19
CA ASN A 58 -5.77 4.98 -14.69
C ASN A 58 -5.14 3.62 -14.39
N PRO A 59 -5.77 2.51 -14.81
CA PRO A 59 -5.22 1.18 -14.51
C PRO A 59 -3.83 0.96 -15.10
N ASP A 60 -3.54 1.53 -16.26
CA ASP A 60 -2.23 1.40 -16.88
C ASP A 60 -1.12 2.04 -16.04
N TYR A 61 -1.42 3.19 -15.46
CA TYR A 61 -0.49 3.85 -14.53
C TYR A 61 -0.21 2.97 -13.31
N VAL A 62 -1.26 2.39 -12.74
CA VAL A 62 -1.14 1.51 -11.57
C VAL A 62 -0.25 0.31 -11.90
N ILE A 63 -0.54 -0.37 -13.01
CA ILE A 63 0.22 -1.55 -13.44
C ILE A 63 1.68 -1.19 -13.71
N THR A 64 1.92 -0.08 -14.40
CA THR A 64 3.28 0.39 -14.69
C THR A 64 4.06 0.63 -13.41
N LYS A 65 3.42 1.30 -12.44
CA LYS A 65 4.06 1.61 -11.16
C LYS A 65 4.40 0.34 -10.39
N ILE A 66 3.50 -0.63 -10.39
CA ILE A 66 3.76 -1.93 -9.75
C ILE A 66 4.94 -2.61 -10.42
N LYS A 67 4.96 -2.68 -11.73
CA LYS A 67 6.04 -3.32 -12.49
C LYS A 67 7.40 -2.68 -12.23
N GLN A 68 7.43 -1.36 -12.10
CA GLN A 68 8.67 -0.64 -11.81
C GLN A 68 9.27 -0.98 -10.45
N ASN A 69 8.46 -1.53 -9.56
CA ASN A 69 8.86 -1.87 -8.19
C ASN A 69 8.99 -3.37 -7.95
N LEU A 70 8.77 -4.17 -8.96
CA LEU A 70 8.94 -5.64 -8.87
C LEU A 70 10.39 -6.09 -9.01
#